data_4f889cd6dfdf71bf461d766854f85afa
#
_entry.id   4f889cd6dfdf71bf461d766854f85afa
#
_cell.length_a   1.000
_cell.length_b   1.000
_cell.length_c   1.000
_cell.angle_alpha   90.00
_cell.angle_beta   90.00
_cell.angle_gamma   90.00
#
_symmetry.space_group_name_H-M   'P 1'
#
loop_
_entity.id
_entity.type
_entity.pdbx_description
1 polymer ?
#
loop_
_entity_poly.entity_id
_entity_poly.type
_entity_poly.pdbx_seq_one_letter_code
_entity_poly.pdbx_strand_id
1 'polypeptide(L)'
;MDCCRITDLHSKQVINTKTGCQLGCVSDVEINTCDGRLVALIIWGKTRFTGKHDEDIRILWKDIEVIGDDTILVCNYESVSCRKGSGKQSILDNIFR
;
A
#
# COMPACT_ATOMS: atom_id res chain seq x y z
N MET A 1 -23.96 -2.29 6.01
CA MET A 1 -22.81 -1.52 5.63
C MET A 1 -21.53 -2.21 6.04
N ASP A 2 -20.60 -2.29 5.16
CA ASP A 2 -19.39 -3.01 5.41
C ASP A 2 -18.28 -2.07 5.83
N CYS A 3 -17.80 -2.27 7.03
CA CYS A 3 -16.71 -1.46 7.53
C CYS A 3 -15.57 -2.34 7.94
N CYS A 4 -14.35 -1.85 7.79
CA CYS A 4 -13.21 -2.55 8.35
C CYS A 4 -12.20 -1.54 8.85
N ARG A 5 -11.41 -1.99 9.79
CA ARG A 5 -10.40 -1.13 10.38
C ARG A 5 -9.08 -1.33 9.65
N ILE A 6 -8.19 -0.38 9.82
CA ILE A 6 -6.88 -0.50 9.20
C ILE A 6 -6.15 -1.74 9.70
N THR A 7 -6.34 -2.08 10.98
CA THR A 7 -5.71 -3.28 11.51
C THR A 7 -6.25 -4.54 10.83
N ASP A 8 -7.51 -4.49 10.37
CA ASP A 8 -8.07 -5.63 9.66
C ASP A 8 -7.38 -5.78 8.31
N LEU A 9 -7.07 -4.66 7.67
CA LEU A 9 -6.42 -4.69 6.37
C LEU A 9 -5.01 -5.25 6.48
N HIS A 10 -4.33 -4.98 7.57
CA HIS A 10 -2.95 -5.47 7.74
C HIS A 10 -2.86 -6.99 7.74
N SER A 11 -3.89 -7.67 8.14
CA SER A 11 -3.84 -9.12 8.23
C SER A 11 -4.28 -9.81 6.94
N LYS A 12 -4.70 -9.05 5.94
CA LYS A 12 -5.21 -9.64 4.71
C LYS A 12 -4.11 -9.70 3.66
N GLN A 13 -4.09 -10.79 2.91
CA GLN A 13 -3.13 -10.98 1.85
C GLN A 13 -3.64 -10.32 0.58
N VAL A 14 -2.82 -9.52 -0.06
CA VAL A 14 -3.20 -8.85 -1.31
C VAL A 14 -2.78 -9.73 -2.48
N ILE A 15 -3.72 -9.99 -3.38
CA ILE A 15 -3.47 -10.86 -4.53
C ILE A 15 -3.86 -10.13 -5.81
N ASN A 16 -2.97 -10.19 -6.80
CA ASN A 16 -3.23 -9.61 -8.10
C ASN A 16 -4.05 -10.61 -8.90
N THR A 17 -5.26 -10.23 -9.29
CA THR A 17 -6.17 -11.15 -9.96
C THR A 17 -5.71 -11.50 -11.37
N LYS A 18 -4.92 -10.65 -12.00
CA LYS A 18 -4.48 -10.92 -13.35
C LYS A 18 -3.39 -11.98 -13.40
N THR A 19 -2.56 -12.05 -12.40
CA THR A 19 -1.44 -12.98 -12.40
C THR A 19 -1.55 -14.05 -11.33
N GLY A 20 -2.42 -13.85 -10.36
CA GLY A 20 -2.52 -14.76 -9.23
C GLY A 20 -1.41 -14.59 -8.21
N CYS A 21 -0.55 -13.60 -8.38
CA CYS A 21 0.56 -13.43 -7.47
C CYS A 21 0.14 -12.81 -6.16
N GLN A 22 0.76 -13.28 -5.10
CA GLN A 22 0.54 -12.69 -3.80
C GLN A 22 1.52 -11.53 -3.67
N LEU A 23 1.00 -10.36 -3.36
CA LEU A 23 1.83 -9.17 -3.28
C LEU A 23 2.29 -8.88 -1.85
N GLY A 24 1.64 -9.46 -0.88
CA GLY A 24 2.00 -9.23 0.53
C GLY A 24 0.81 -8.68 1.28
N CYS A 25 1.05 -8.26 2.50
CA CYS A 25 -0.02 -7.69 3.33
C CYS A 25 0.10 -6.18 3.33
N VAL A 26 -1.01 -5.52 3.58
CA VAL A 26 -1.03 -4.05 3.61
C VAL A 26 -0.15 -3.56 4.74
N SER A 27 0.77 -2.67 4.42
CA SER A 27 1.68 -2.11 5.40
C SER A 27 1.26 -0.71 5.84
N ASP A 28 0.61 0.01 4.94
CA ASP A 28 0.24 1.39 5.24
C ASP A 28 -0.90 1.79 4.31
N VAL A 29 -1.51 2.93 4.56
CA VAL A 29 -2.56 3.45 3.70
C VAL A 29 -2.33 4.93 3.49
N GLU A 30 -2.79 5.42 2.34
CA GLU A 30 -2.75 6.84 2.04
C GLU A 30 -4.17 7.38 2.12
N ILE A 31 -4.34 8.47 2.80
CA ILE A 31 -5.65 9.07 2.98
C ILE A 31 -5.61 10.50 2.48
N ASN A 32 -6.66 10.88 1.76
CA ASN A 32 -6.80 12.27 1.34
C ASN A 32 -7.33 13.03 2.54
N THR A 33 -6.54 13.93 3.06
CA THR A 33 -6.92 14.62 4.28
C THR A 33 -7.95 15.71 4.06
N CYS A 34 -8.23 16.06 2.81
CA CYS A 34 -9.27 17.05 2.56
C CYS A 34 -10.65 16.48 2.71
N ASP A 35 -10.86 15.25 2.26
CA ASP A 35 -12.19 14.65 2.36
C ASP A 35 -12.22 13.35 3.14
N GLY A 36 -11.07 12.94 3.67
CA GLY A 36 -11.02 11.74 4.50
C GLY A 36 -11.12 10.43 3.76
N ARG A 37 -10.97 10.45 2.44
CA ARG A 37 -11.10 9.23 1.66
C ARG A 37 -9.79 8.48 1.56
N LEU A 38 -9.88 7.18 1.49
CA LEU A 38 -8.71 6.36 1.32
C LEU A 38 -8.28 6.42 -0.14
N VAL A 39 -7.03 6.74 -0.38
CA VAL A 39 -6.51 6.91 -1.72
C VAL A 39 -5.83 5.67 -2.23
N ALA A 40 -5.04 5.03 -1.40
CA ALA A 40 -4.26 3.88 -1.83
C ALA A 40 -3.83 3.02 -0.66
N LEU A 41 -3.53 1.77 -0.97
CA LEU A 41 -2.92 0.86 -0.01
C LEU A 41 -1.46 0.73 -0.36
N ILE A 42 -0.62 0.60 0.63
CA ILE A 42 0.82 0.49 0.43
C ILE A 42 1.30 -0.83 1.00
N ILE A 43 2.11 -1.54 0.24
CA ILE A 43 2.76 -2.74 0.70
C ILE A 43 4.25 -2.45 0.65
N TRP A 44 4.91 -2.48 1.79
CA TRP A 44 6.32 -2.15 1.85
C TRP A 44 7.14 -3.25 1.20
N GLY A 45 8.16 -2.85 0.47
CA GLY A 45 9.09 -3.79 -0.10
C GLY A 45 9.94 -4.39 0.99
N LYS A 46 10.47 -5.57 0.72
CA LYS A 46 11.28 -6.28 1.70
C LYS A 46 12.74 -5.90 1.53
N THR A 47 13.43 -5.86 2.65
CA THR A 47 14.86 -5.65 2.63
C THR A 47 15.51 -7.01 2.47
N ARG A 48 16.31 -7.16 1.44
CA ARG A 48 16.92 -8.45 1.18
C ARG A 48 18.17 -8.64 2.00
N PHE A 49 18.55 -9.91 2.11
CA PHE A 49 19.74 -10.27 2.81
C PHE A 49 20.96 -9.51 2.33
N THR A 50 21.00 -9.17 1.06
CA THR A 50 22.14 -8.47 0.47
C THR A 50 22.13 -6.98 0.76
N GLY A 51 21.13 -6.52 1.47
CA GLY A 51 21.03 -5.09 1.75
C GLY A 51 20.16 -4.34 0.77
N LYS A 52 19.73 -5.00 -0.30
CA LYS A 52 18.87 -4.34 -1.24
C LYS A 52 17.45 -4.34 -0.73
N HIS A 53 16.72 -3.34 -1.12
CA HIS A 53 15.35 -3.17 -0.71
C HIS A 53 14.44 -3.22 -1.94
N ASP A 54 13.45 -4.07 -1.92
CA ASP A 54 12.50 -4.15 -3.02
C ASP A 54 11.66 -2.89 -3.02
N GLU A 55 11.12 -2.55 -4.18
CA GLU A 55 10.27 -1.37 -4.26
C GLU A 55 8.97 -1.61 -3.54
N ASP A 56 8.41 -0.54 -3.01
CA ASP A 56 7.10 -0.62 -2.39
C ASP A 56 6.03 -0.73 -3.48
N ILE A 57 4.90 -1.27 -3.12
CA ILE A 57 3.79 -1.42 -4.04
C ILE A 57 2.68 -0.49 -3.57
N ARG A 58 2.14 0.26 -4.49
CA ARG A 58 1.06 1.20 -4.23
C ARG A 58 -0.15 0.78 -5.05
N ILE A 59 -1.28 0.58 -4.40
CA ILE A 59 -2.49 0.12 -5.05
C ILE A 59 -3.56 1.17 -4.85
N LEU A 60 -4.01 1.77 -5.93
CA LEU A 60 -5.03 2.79 -5.84
C LEU A 60 -6.37 2.17 -5.45
N TRP A 61 -7.16 2.91 -4.72
CA TRP A 61 -8.45 2.40 -4.25
C TRP A 61 -9.30 1.89 -5.39
N LYS A 62 -9.26 2.56 -6.53
CA LYS A 62 -10.08 2.15 -7.68
C LYS A 62 -9.68 0.82 -8.27
N ASP A 63 -8.47 0.35 -7.97
CA ASP A 63 -7.99 -0.91 -8.49
C ASP A 63 -8.26 -2.09 -7.56
N ILE A 64 -8.91 -1.84 -6.43
CA ILE A 64 -9.27 -2.90 -5.51
C ILE A 64 -10.61 -3.45 -5.94
N GLU A 65 -10.65 -4.74 -6.22
CA GLU A 65 -11.87 -5.40 -6.68
C GLU A 65 -12.72 -5.91 -5.53
N VAL A 66 -12.08 -6.54 -4.57
CA VAL A 66 -12.80 -7.15 -3.47
C VAL A 66 -11.95 -7.08 -2.21
N ILE A 67 -12.57 -6.76 -1.11
CA ILE A 67 -11.92 -6.89 0.19
C ILE A 67 -12.66 -8.00 0.90
N GLY A 68 -12.03 -9.16 0.97
CA GLY A 68 -12.61 -10.33 1.60
C GLY A 68 -12.18 -10.46 3.04
N ASP A 69 -12.49 -11.60 3.64
CA ASP A 69 -12.16 -11.84 5.03
C ASP A 69 -10.65 -11.98 5.24
N ASP A 70 -9.99 -12.71 4.36
CA ASP A 70 -8.56 -12.98 4.49
C ASP A 70 -7.73 -12.41 3.36
N THR A 71 -8.36 -11.95 2.29
CA THR A 71 -7.64 -11.50 1.11
C THR A 71 -8.23 -10.20 0.57
N ILE A 72 -7.40 -9.49 -0.18
CA ILE A 72 -7.82 -8.30 -0.91
C ILE A 72 -7.42 -8.58 -2.35
N LEU A 73 -8.40 -8.54 -3.26
CA LEU A 73 -8.13 -8.81 -4.67
C LEU A 73 -8.02 -7.49 -5.41
N VAL A 74 -6.93 -7.35 -6.15
CA VAL A 74 -6.67 -6.11 -6.88
C VAL A 74 -6.36 -6.43 -8.33
N CYS A 75 -6.69 -5.53 -9.23
CA CYS A 75 -6.45 -5.76 -10.63
C CYS A 75 -5.22 -5.04 -11.15
N ASN A 76 -4.65 -4.15 -10.39
CA ASN A 76 -3.50 -3.38 -10.84
C ASN A 76 -2.75 -2.81 -9.66
N TYR A 77 -1.51 -2.43 -9.87
CA TYR A 77 -0.72 -1.77 -8.84
C TYR A 77 0.45 -1.08 -9.51
N GLU A 78 1.14 -0.22 -8.75
CA GLU A 78 2.34 0.42 -9.25
C GLU A 78 3.46 0.17 -8.27
N SER A 79 4.67 0.09 -8.77
CA SER A 79 5.85 -0.03 -7.94
C SER A 79 6.39 1.37 -7.73
N VAL A 80 6.68 1.71 -6.49
CA VAL A 80 7.24 3.01 -6.20
C VAL A 80 8.58 2.83 -5.53
N SER A 81 9.52 3.64 -5.90
CA SER A 81 10.84 3.53 -5.35
C SER A 81 10.80 3.79 -3.86
N CYS A 82 11.64 3.06 -3.19
CA CYS A 82 11.74 3.24 -1.79
C CYS A 82 12.27 4.63 -1.56
N ARG A 83 11.66 5.38 -0.70
CA ARG A 83 11.99 6.66 -0.57
C ARG A 83 13.25 6.70 0.03
N LYS A 84 14.17 7.03 -0.39
CA LYS A 84 15.35 7.15 0.13
C LYS A 84 15.27 8.17 1.06
N GLY A 85 15.92 8.34 1.89
CA GLY A 85 15.80 9.30 2.86
C GLY A 85 15.67 10.68 2.39
N SER A 86 16.39 11.01 1.42
CA SER A 86 16.38 12.38 1.03
C SER A 86 15.05 12.90 0.64
N GLY A 87 14.37 12.16 -0.10
CA GLY A 87 13.12 12.65 -0.57
C GLY A 87 12.21 12.86 0.55
N LYS A 88 12.30 12.06 1.55
CA LYS A 88 11.38 12.18 2.51
C LYS A 88 11.62 13.27 3.36
N GLN A 89 12.79 13.66 3.57
CA GLN A 89 12.98 14.76 4.36
C GLN A 89 12.37 15.96 3.81
N SER A 90 12.48 16.18 2.57
CA SER A 90 11.90 17.33 1.96
C SER A 90 10.42 17.37 2.12
N ILE A 91 9.82 16.24 2.01
CA ILE A 91 8.39 16.17 2.13
C ILE A 91 7.94 16.53 3.51
N LEU A 92 8.65 16.05 4.50
CA LEU A 92 8.27 16.36 5.84
C LEU A 92 8.41 17.84 6.10
N ASP A 93 9.42 18.45 5.56
CA ASP A 93 9.58 19.86 5.74
C ASP A 93 8.41 20.60 5.17
N ASN A 94 7.92 20.17 4.05
CA ASN A 94 6.79 20.83 3.45
C ASN A 94 5.53 20.66 4.27
N ILE A 95 5.38 19.53 4.85
CA ILE A 95 4.20 19.27 5.63
C ILE A 95 4.09 20.16 6.82
N PHE A 96 5.19 20.49 7.39
CA PHE A 96 5.17 21.32 8.56
C PHE A 96 5.22 22.81 8.30
N ARG A 97 5.07 23.21 7.08
CA ARG A 97 5.07 24.60 6.82
C ARG A 97 3.77 25.14 6.70
#